data_2238d2f731f78dc6c3f8580f49ff3865
#
_entry.id   2238d2f731f78dc6c3f8580f49ff3865
#
_cell.length_a   1.000
_cell.length_b   1.000
_cell.length_c   1.000
_cell.angle_alpha   90.00
_cell.angle_beta   90.00
_cell.angle_gamma   90.00
#
_symmetry.space_group_name_H-M   'P 1'
#
loop_
_entity.id
_entity.type
_entity.pdbx_description
1 polymer ?
#
loop_
_entity_poly.entity_id
_entity_poly.type
_entity_poly.pdbx_seq_one_letter_code
_entity_poly.pdbx_strand_id
1 'polypeptide(L)'
;ADFGRELILLPCENLEERFPERPDTGRFNLSTLGRFFLGELLPSDVKRVLYLDCDTVVQRSLHRMYTADLRGALLAMAEEPTIYHEVKAYLGILPEAPYFNAGVMLVDLARWRAEDIGRQLLDYYGTIAPYCLFQDQDAINGLLRGRIATLHPAYNFITNYYYFSYAALDVFSPAYRKIGERRFEAAKRHPAILHYAGDERPWRQGAYNPYGRAYLCYLARTPWKDAAPEGGKQAYLLCYHGMNLLTRHFPSLRFAIGRRYMKKSAEERRRKMREAGKA
;
A
#
# COMPACT_ATOMS: atom_id res chain seq x y z
N ALA A 1 22.71 -7.50 -14.94
CA ALA A 1 23.59 -8.57 -15.43
C ALA A 1 24.24 -9.34 -14.28
N ASP A 2 24.54 -8.69 -13.15
CA ASP A 2 25.34 -9.28 -12.05
C ASP A 2 24.68 -10.46 -11.30
N PHE A 3 23.38 -10.63 -11.48
CA PHE A 3 22.61 -11.67 -10.80
C PHE A 3 22.00 -12.71 -11.74
N GLY A 4 22.37 -12.70 -13.03
CA GLY A 4 21.85 -13.64 -14.02
C GLY A 4 20.32 -13.56 -14.19
N ARG A 5 19.74 -12.38 -13.96
CA ARG A 5 18.31 -12.09 -14.12
C ARG A 5 18.09 -11.04 -15.18
N GLU A 6 17.04 -11.23 -15.94
CA GLU A 6 16.60 -10.25 -16.93
C GLU A 6 15.84 -9.11 -16.22
N LEU A 7 16.14 -7.88 -16.62
CA LEU A 7 15.39 -6.68 -16.28
C LEU A 7 14.68 -6.17 -17.54
N ILE A 8 13.37 -6.21 -17.52
CA ILE A 8 12.54 -5.70 -18.61
C ILE A 8 11.94 -4.38 -18.17
N LEU A 9 12.25 -3.31 -18.90
CA LEU A 9 11.61 -2.01 -18.70
C LEU A 9 10.37 -1.94 -19.58
N LEU A 10 9.21 -1.85 -18.92
CA LEU A 10 7.93 -1.69 -19.60
C LEU A 10 7.55 -0.20 -19.56
N PRO A 11 7.60 0.51 -20.68
CA PRO A 11 7.20 1.91 -20.71
C PRO A 11 5.69 2.02 -20.45
N CYS A 12 5.31 2.85 -19.49
CA CYS A 12 3.94 3.26 -19.25
C CYS A 12 3.72 4.67 -19.78
N GLU A 13 4.22 4.95 -20.98
CA GLU A 13 3.98 6.21 -21.65
C GLU A 13 2.49 6.38 -21.94
N ASN A 14 2.02 7.60 -21.88
CA ASN A 14 0.61 7.94 -22.15
C ASN A 14 -0.41 7.21 -21.27
N LEU A 15 -0.05 6.92 -20.01
CA LEU A 15 -0.99 6.29 -19.07
C LEU A 15 -2.29 7.11 -18.95
N GLU A 16 -2.21 8.43 -19.11
CA GLU A 16 -3.37 9.33 -19.07
C GLU A 16 -4.38 9.05 -20.17
N GLU A 17 -3.92 8.67 -21.37
CA GLU A 17 -4.76 8.38 -22.55
C GLU A 17 -5.56 7.07 -22.40
N ARG A 18 -5.18 6.23 -21.44
CA ARG A 18 -5.89 4.98 -21.14
C ARG A 18 -7.16 5.18 -20.30
N PHE A 19 -7.36 6.39 -19.80
CA PHE A 19 -8.56 6.76 -19.05
C PHE A 19 -9.51 7.56 -19.95
N PRO A 20 -10.84 7.33 -19.87
CA PRO A 20 -11.82 8.12 -20.61
C PRO A 20 -11.71 9.62 -20.31
N GLU A 21 -11.39 9.95 -19.06
CA GLU A 21 -11.07 11.28 -18.58
C GLU A 21 -9.87 11.19 -17.65
N ARG A 22 -9.02 12.22 -17.64
CA ARG A 22 -7.86 12.29 -16.74
C ARG A 22 -8.32 12.17 -15.28
N PRO A 23 -7.92 11.10 -14.57
CA PRO A 23 -8.35 10.91 -13.19
C PRO A 23 -7.67 11.92 -12.26
N ASP A 24 -8.44 12.46 -11.31
CA ASP A 24 -7.88 13.21 -10.20
C ASP A 24 -7.38 12.22 -9.13
N THR A 25 -6.08 12.00 -9.07
CA THR A 25 -5.44 11.15 -8.08
C THR A 25 -5.07 11.88 -6.79
N GLY A 26 -5.48 13.15 -6.64
CA GLY A 26 -5.19 13.95 -5.46
C GLY A 26 -3.69 14.16 -5.25
N ARG A 27 -3.17 13.64 -4.14
CA ARG A 27 -1.75 13.73 -3.79
C ARG A 27 -0.86 12.63 -4.39
N PHE A 28 -1.47 11.63 -5.02
CA PHE A 28 -0.74 10.50 -5.58
C PHE A 28 -0.38 10.75 -7.04
N ASN A 29 0.70 10.13 -7.49
CA ASN A 29 1.04 10.13 -8.91
C ASN A 29 0.09 9.21 -9.69
N LEU A 30 -0.21 9.56 -10.93
CA LEU A 30 -1.08 8.75 -11.80
C LEU A 30 -0.54 7.32 -11.98
N SER A 31 0.77 7.13 -11.90
CA SER A 31 1.42 5.81 -12.00
C SER A 31 0.90 4.80 -10.96
N THR A 32 0.29 5.25 -9.84
CA THR A 32 -0.34 4.32 -8.88
C THR A 32 -1.47 3.52 -9.51
N LEU A 33 -2.18 4.10 -10.49
CA LEU A 33 -3.24 3.42 -11.23
C LEU A 33 -2.69 2.47 -12.32
N GLY A 34 -1.40 2.52 -12.61
CA GLY A 34 -0.74 1.66 -13.61
C GLY A 34 -0.93 0.17 -13.36
N ARG A 35 -1.12 -0.23 -12.09
CA ARG A 35 -1.38 -1.63 -11.72
C ARG A 35 -2.72 -2.18 -12.21
N PHE A 36 -3.66 -1.33 -12.62
CA PHE A 36 -4.91 -1.78 -13.24
C PHE A 36 -4.63 -2.45 -14.61
N PHE A 37 -3.57 -2.02 -15.27
CA PHE A 37 -3.17 -2.48 -16.60
C PHE A 37 -2.20 -3.67 -16.58
N LEU A 38 -2.00 -4.35 -15.45
CA LEU A 38 -1.09 -5.51 -15.36
C LEU A 38 -1.39 -6.59 -16.40
N GLY A 39 -2.68 -6.82 -16.69
CA GLY A 39 -3.11 -7.80 -17.69
C GLY A 39 -2.65 -7.47 -19.10
N GLU A 40 -2.60 -6.19 -19.44
CA GLU A 40 -2.24 -5.67 -20.75
C GLU A 40 -0.72 -5.45 -20.90
N LEU A 41 -0.09 -4.93 -19.84
CA LEU A 41 1.34 -4.55 -19.87
C LEU A 41 2.27 -5.75 -19.83
N LEU A 42 1.87 -6.84 -19.21
CA LEU A 42 2.72 -8.01 -19.04
C LEU A 42 2.54 -9.04 -20.17
N PRO A 43 3.59 -9.77 -20.59
CA PRO A 43 3.51 -10.79 -21.61
C PRO A 43 2.42 -11.83 -21.34
N SER A 44 1.77 -12.32 -22.39
CA SER A 44 0.59 -13.21 -22.28
C SER A 44 0.87 -14.58 -21.65
N ASP A 45 2.13 -15.02 -21.69
CA ASP A 45 2.61 -16.27 -21.08
C ASP A 45 2.81 -16.14 -19.56
N VAL A 46 2.92 -14.92 -19.02
CA VAL A 46 3.00 -14.68 -17.57
C VAL A 46 1.64 -14.94 -16.93
N LYS A 47 1.54 -16.00 -16.14
CA LYS A 47 0.28 -16.43 -15.48
C LYS A 47 0.17 -15.94 -14.03
N ARG A 48 1.28 -15.58 -13.41
CA ARG A 48 1.34 -15.12 -12.01
C ARG A 48 2.38 -14.02 -11.88
N VAL A 49 2.06 -12.99 -11.10
CA VAL A 49 3.00 -11.89 -10.86
C VAL A 49 3.00 -11.52 -9.37
N LEU A 50 4.18 -11.16 -8.89
CA LEU A 50 4.35 -10.48 -7.61
C LEU A 50 4.59 -9.00 -7.90
N TYR A 51 3.61 -8.18 -7.58
CA TYR A 51 3.71 -6.73 -7.64
C TYR A 51 4.34 -6.19 -6.36
N LEU A 52 5.27 -5.26 -6.50
CA LEU A 52 5.92 -4.55 -5.40
C LEU A 52 5.92 -3.05 -5.68
N ASP A 53 5.54 -2.23 -4.71
CA ASP A 53 5.75 -0.78 -4.78
C ASP A 53 7.26 -0.46 -4.75
N CYS A 54 7.65 0.63 -5.39
CA CYS A 54 9.06 1.05 -5.50
C CYS A 54 9.67 1.51 -4.16
N ASP A 55 8.86 1.73 -3.13
CA ASP A 55 9.29 2.06 -1.77
C ASP A 55 9.35 0.82 -0.86
N THR A 56 9.62 -0.36 -1.43
CA THR A 56 9.82 -1.62 -0.72
C THR A 56 11.27 -2.10 -0.77
N VAL A 57 11.68 -2.82 0.27
CA VAL A 57 12.98 -3.52 0.33
C VAL A 57 12.78 -4.97 0.75
N VAL A 58 13.20 -5.88 -0.13
CA VAL A 58 13.12 -7.33 0.11
C VAL A 58 14.30 -7.77 0.99
N GLN A 59 14.00 -8.37 2.16
CA GLN A 59 14.98 -8.81 3.14
C GLN A 59 15.23 -10.31 3.13
N ARG A 60 14.31 -11.08 2.57
CA ARG A 60 14.33 -12.56 2.62
C ARG A 60 13.74 -13.14 1.34
N SER A 61 13.98 -14.42 1.10
CA SER A 61 13.40 -15.15 -0.03
C SER A 61 11.87 -15.05 -0.04
N LEU A 62 11.31 -14.72 -1.19
CA LEU A 62 9.88 -14.64 -1.44
C LEU A 62 9.32 -15.92 -2.10
N HIS A 63 10.15 -16.95 -2.27
CA HIS A 63 9.75 -18.19 -2.96
C HIS A 63 8.47 -18.79 -2.37
N ARG A 64 8.40 -18.95 -1.03
CA ARG A 64 7.21 -19.50 -0.34
C ARG A 64 5.95 -18.67 -0.58
N MET A 65 6.08 -17.35 -0.65
CA MET A 65 4.97 -16.45 -0.95
C MET A 65 4.56 -16.61 -2.43
N TYR A 66 5.53 -16.58 -3.34
CA TYR A 66 5.26 -16.65 -4.77
C TYR A 66 4.60 -17.98 -5.19
N THR A 67 5.00 -19.09 -4.56
CA THR A 67 4.46 -20.43 -4.85
C THR A 67 3.20 -20.78 -4.03
N ALA A 68 2.73 -19.86 -3.16
CA ALA A 68 1.57 -20.13 -2.32
C ALA A 68 0.31 -20.39 -3.15
N ASP A 69 -0.50 -21.34 -2.71
CA ASP A 69 -1.85 -21.53 -3.23
C ASP A 69 -2.74 -20.38 -2.78
N LEU A 70 -3.36 -19.70 -3.74
CA LEU A 70 -4.32 -18.62 -3.49
C LEU A 70 -5.69 -19.12 -3.01
N ARG A 71 -5.92 -20.45 -2.99
CA ARG A 71 -7.16 -21.09 -2.51
C ARG A 71 -8.42 -20.50 -3.18
N GLY A 72 -8.34 -20.26 -4.46
CA GLY A 72 -9.44 -19.67 -5.24
C GLY A 72 -9.56 -18.16 -5.15
N ALA A 73 -8.75 -17.47 -4.33
CA ALA A 73 -8.66 -16.03 -4.39
C ALA A 73 -7.98 -15.56 -5.68
N LEU A 74 -8.28 -14.33 -6.09
CA LEU A 74 -7.64 -13.68 -7.24
C LEU A 74 -6.31 -13.05 -6.88
N LEU A 75 -6.22 -12.52 -5.66
CA LEU A 75 -5.07 -11.82 -5.11
C LEU A 75 -4.71 -12.40 -3.74
N ALA A 76 -3.43 -12.22 -3.34
CA ALA A 76 -3.05 -12.30 -1.93
C ALA A 76 -2.33 -11.01 -1.54
N MET A 77 -2.76 -10.40 -0.43
CA MET A 77 -2.28 -9.12 0.08
C MET A 77 -2.19 -9.14 1.61
N ALA A 78 -1.35 -8.29 2.19
CA ALA A 78 -1.31 -8.14 3.65
C ALA A 78 -2.35 -7.13 4.12
N GLU A 79 -3.00 -7.43 5.24
CA GLU A 79 -3.98 -6.53 5.84
C GLU A 79 -3.31 -5.25 6.33
N GLU A 80 -3.98 -4.11 6.14
CA GLU A 80 -3.63 -2.80 6.66
C GLU A 80 -4.57 -2.41 7.81
N PRO A 81 -4.22 -2.74 9.06
CA PRO A 81 -5.11 -2.53 10.20
C PRO A 81 -5.30 -1.07 10.58
N THR A 82 -4.52 -0.14 10.02
CA THR A 82 -4.58 1.29 10.37
C THR A 82 -5.57 2.09 9.54
N ILE A 83 -6.40 1.44 8.72
CA ILE A 83 -7.43 2.10 7.92
C ILE A 83 -8.69 2.35 8.76
N TYR A 84 -9.19 3.57 8.70
CA TYR A 84 -10.34 4.03 9.48
C TYR A 84 -11.66 3.51 8.92
N HIS A 85 -12.64 3.34 9.81
CA HIS A 85 -13.97 2.84 9.44
C HIS A 85 -14.68 3.70 8.40
N GLU A 86 -14.44 5.00 8.40
CA GLU A 86 -15.00 5.93 7.43
C GLU A 86 -14.55 5.62 6.00
N VAL A 87 -13.28 5.21 5.82
CA VAL A 87 -12.76 4.78 4.52
C VAL A 87 -13.45 3.49 4.07
N LYS A 88 -13.53 2.51 4.96
CA LYS A 88 -14.22 1.25 4.68
C LYS A 88 -15.69 1.47 4.32
N ALA A 89 -16.38 2.37 5.02
CA ALA A 89 -17.80 2.66 4.79
C ALA A 89 -18.08 3.18 3.37
N TYR A 90 -17.24 4.07 2.85
CA TYR A 90 -17.38 4.58 1.47
C TYR A 90 -17.22 3.49 0.42
N LEU A 91 -16.45 2.45 0.73
CA LEU A 91 -16.22 1.31 -0.17
C LEU A 91 -17.24 0.19 0.06
N GLY A 92 -18.20 0.37 0.98
CA GLY A 92 -19.14 -0.67 1.38
C GLY A 92 -18.46 -1.87 2.07
N ILE A 93 -17.31 -1.65 2.72
CA ILE A 93 -16.58 -2.65 3.48
C ILE A 93 -17.03 -2.55 4.93
N LEU A 94 -17.46 -3.68 5.52
CA LEU A 94 -17.87 -3.73 6.92
C LEU A 94 -16.68 -3.38 7.85
N PRO A 95 -16.93 -2.75 9.00
CA PRO A 95 -15.85 -2.38 9.94
C PRO A 95 -14.98 -3.57 10.36
N GLU A 96 -15.59 -4.74 10.55
CA GLU A 96 -14.92 -5.99 10.94
C GLU A 96 -14.29 -6.76 9.78
N ALA A 97 -14.53 -6.36 8.53
CA ALA A 97 -13.89 -6.97 7.38
C ALA A 97 -12.46 -6.45 7.19
N PRO A 98 -11.53 -7.24 6.63
CA PRO A 98 -10.18 -6.79 6.37
C PRO A 98 -10.15 -5.72 5.27
N TYR A 99 -9.17 -4.83 5.37
CA TYR A 99 -8.74 -3.93 4.31
C TYR A 99 -7.25 -4.18 4.06
N PHE A 100 -6.83 -4.24 2.81
CA PHE A 100 -5.51 -4.71 2.42
C PHE A 100 -4.66 -3.59 1.81
N ASN A 101 -3.34 -3.64 2.08
CA ASN A 101 -2.39 -2.72 1.47
C ASN A 101 -1.95 -3.23 0.09
N ALA A 102 -2.06 -2.37 -0.93
CA ALA A 102 -1.79 -2.71 -2.32
C ALA A 102 -0.31 -2.63 -2.72
N GLY A 103 0.59 -2.25 -1.81
CA GLY A 103 2.02 -2.12 -2.13
C GLY A 103 2.75 -3.45 -2.34
N VAL A 104 2.14 -4.57 -1.93
CA VAL A 104 2.61 -5.93 -2.23
C VAL A 104 1.40 -6.80 -2.57
N MET A 105 1.36 -7.31 -3.79
CA MET A 105 0.27 -8.16 -4.27
C MET A 105 0.80 -9.38 -5.01
N LEU A 106 0.39 -10.57 -4.60
CA LEU A 106 0.53 -11.77 -5.42
C LEU A 106 -0.75 -11.93 -6.25
N VAL A 107 -0.62 -11.93 -7.56
CA VAL A 107 -1.75 -11.85 -8.50
C VAL A 107 -1.82 -13.11 -9.35
N ASP A 108 -3.00 -13.73 -9.43
CA ASP A 108 -3.33 -14.69 -10.48
C ASP A 108 -3.63 -13.92 -11.78
N LEU A 109 -2.58 -13.69 -12.57
CA LEU A 109 -2.66 -12.86 -13.76
C LEU A 109 -3.45 -13.53 -14.89
N ALA A 110 -3.50 -14.86 -14.91
CA ALA A 110 -4.30 -15.59 -15.86
C ALA A 110 -5.80 -15.31 -15.64
N ARG A 111 -6.26 -15.39 -14.38
CA ARG A 111 -7.64 -15.06 -14.03
C ARG A 111 -7.93 -13.56 -14.12
N TRP A 112 -6.97 -12.71 -13.76
CA TRP A 112 -7.10 -11.26 -13.93
C TRP A 112 -7.46 -10.88 -15.36
N ARG A 113 -6.81 -11.52 -16.34
CA ARG A 113 -7.12 -11.32 -17.77
C ARG A 113 -8.45 -11.95 -18.17
N ALA A 114 -8.65 -13.22 -17.79
CA ALA A 114 -9.86 -13.96 -18.20
C ALA A 114 -11.16 -13.30 -17.69
N GLU A 115 -11.08 -12.62 -16.56
CA GLU A 115 -12.20 -11.94 -15.93
C GLU A 115 -12.21 -10.41 -16.20
N ASP A 116 -11.27 -9.91 -17.03
CA ASP A 116 -11.13 -8.49 -17.37
C ASP A 116 -11.10 -7.55 -16.14
N ILE A 117 -10.35 -7.96 -15.13
CA ILE A 117 -10.30 -7.24 -13.83
C ILE A 117 -9.79 -5.81 -13.99
N GLY A 118 -8.83 -5.58 -14.91
CA GLY A 118 -8.31 -4.25 -15.19
C GLY A 118 -9.41 -3.27 -15.57
N ARG A 119 -10.27 -3.66 -16.51
CA ARG A 119 -11.40 -2.85 -16.95
C ARG A 119 -12.42 -2.66 -15.83
N GLN A 120 -12.76 -3.71 -15.10
CA GLN A 120 -13.68 -3.60 -13.97
C GLN A 120 -13.15 -2.62 -12.90
N LEU A 121 -11.84 -2.61 -12.64
CA LEU A 121 -11.21 -1.66 -11.70
C LEU A 121 -11.29 -0.22 -12.22
N LEU A 122 -11.08 0.02 -13.50
CA LEU A 122 -11.23 1.35 -14.12
C LEU A 122 -12.67 1.86 -13.98
N ASP A 123 -13.64 1.04 -14.33
CA ASP A 123 -15.06 1.38 -14.27
C ASP A 123 -15.48 1.65 -12.80
N TYR A 124 -15.08 0.77 -11.89
CA TYR A 124 -15.37 0.93 -10.46
C TYR A 124 -14.67 2.18 -9.87
N TYR A 125 -13.39 2.41 -10.22
CA TYR A 125 -12.66 3.60 -9.79
C TYR A 125 -13.37 4.87 -10.22
N GLY A 126 -13.91 4.93 -11.44
CA GLY A 126 -14.71 6.05 -11.94
C GLY A 126 -15.88 6.39 -11.00
N THR A 127 -16.55 5.37 -10.44
CA THR A 127 -17.68 5.59 -9.53
C THR A 127 -17.29 6.03 -8.13
N ILE A 128 -16.12 5.60 -7.62
CA ILE A 128 -15.69 5.90 -6.25
C ILE A 128 -14.66 7.03 -6.13
N ALA A 129 -14.15 7.54 -7.25
CA ALA A 129 -13.08 8.54 -7.28
C ALA A 129 -13.30 9.75 -6.34
N PRO A 130 -14.54 10.30 -6.18
CA PRO A 130 -14.81 11.39 -5.25
C PRO A 130 -14.55 11.05 -3.77
N TYR A 131 -14.58 9.76 -3.43
CA TYR A 131 -14.46 9.25 -2.07
C TYR A 131 -13.12 8.60 -1.78
N CYS A 132 -12.33 8.28 -2.82
CA CYS A 132 -11.04 7.62 -2.70
C CYS A 132 -10.02 8.48 -1.95
N LEU A 133 -9.41 7.91 -0.92
CA LEU A 133 -8.26 8.49 -0.23
C LEU A 133 -6.95 7.80 -0.60
N PHE A 134 -7.02 6.53 -0.95
CA PHE A 134 -5.88 5.67 -1.33
C PHE A 134 -6.03 5.09 -2.74
N GLN A 135 -6.73 5.80 -3.61
CA GLN A 135 -6.84 5.59 -5.06
C GLN A 135 -7.01 4.12 -5.48
N ASP A 136 -5.98 3.55 -6.09
CA ASP A 136 -5.90 2.18 -6.54
C ASP A 136 -6.14 1.15 -5.43
N GLN A 137 -5.62 1.41 -4.24
CA GLN A 137 -5.84 0.54 -3.08
C GLN A 137 -7.31 0.51 -2.67
N ASP A 138 -8.00 1.66 -2.67
CA ASP A 138 -9.43 1.73 -2.38
C ASP A 138 -10.25 0.97 -3.44
N ALA A 139 -9.90 1.13 -4.72
CA ALA A 139 -10.59 0.45 -5.81
C ALA A 139 -10.43 -1.08 -5.73
N ILE A 140 -9.21 -1.57 -5.47
CA ILE A 140 -8.94 -3.00 -5.31
C ILE A 140 -9.71 -3.57 -4.12
N ASN A 141 -9.68 -2.92 -2.97
CA ASN A 141 -10.39 -3.37 -1.77
C ASN A 141 -11.91 -3.33 -1.93
N GLY A 142 -12.43 -2.31 -2.60
CA GLY A 142 -13.86 -2.16 -2.83
C GLY A 142 -14.40 -3.19 -3.83
N LEU A 143 -13.77 -3.32 -5.00
CA LEU A 143 -14.23 -4.21 -6.05
C LEU A 143 -13.99 -5.69 -5.72
N LEU A 144 -12.80 -6.01 -5.20
CA LEU A 144 -12.37 -7.41 -5.04
C LEU A 144 -12.62 -7.96 -3.63
N ARG A 145 -13.58 -7.40 -2.91
CA ARG A 145 -14.01 -7.92 -1.60
C ARG A 145 -14.29 -9.41 -1.65
N GLY A 146 -13.77 -10.17 -0.67
CA GLY A 146 -13.94 -11.61 -0.59
C GLY A 146 -13.11 -12.42 -1.60
N ARG A 147 -12.35 -11.75 -2.48
CA ARG A 147 -11.49 -12.38 -3.49
C ARG A 147 -10.00 -12.20 -3.21
N ILE A 148 -9.66 -11.66 -2.04
CA ILE A 148 -8.30 -11.39 -1.59
C ILE A 148 -7.95 -12.33 -0.45
N ALA A 149 -6.91 -13.15 -0.62
CA ALA A 149 -6.34 -13.97 0.43
C ALA A 149 -5.41 -13.13 1.32
N THR A 150 -5.41 -13.39 2.63
CA THR A 150 -4.56 -12.67 3.58
C THR A 150 -3.15 -13.24 3.59
N LEU A 151 -2.15 -12.43 3.23
CA LEU A 151 -0.74 -12.72 3.42
C LEU A 151 -0.32 -12.57 4.88
N HIS A 152 0.76 -13.28 5.25
CA HIS A 152 1.44 -13.02 6.51
C HIS A 152 2.02 -11.59 6.52
N PRO A 153 1.86 -10.81 7.61
CA PRO A 153 2.29 -9.40 7.64
C PRO A 153 3.78 -9.19 7.36
N ALA A 154 4.61 -10.20 7.53
CA ALA A 154 6.03 -10.12 7.15
C ALA A 154 6.26 -9.87 5.65
N TYR A 155 5.30 -10.18 4.78
CA TYR A 155 5.42 -9.98 3.34
C TYR A 155 5.01 -8.58 2.86
N ASN A 156 4.51 -7.75 3.74
CA ASN A 156 4.30 -6.32 3.50
C ASN A 156 4.29 -5.60 4.85
N PHE A 157 5.46 -5.51 5.48
CA PHE A 157 5.57 -4.88 6.78
C PHE A 157 5.75 -3.37 6.61
N ILE A 158 4.67 -2.63 6.78
CA ILE A 158 4.70 -1.16 6.78
C ILE A 158 5.52 -0.70 7.98
N THR A 159 6.62 0.02 7.74
CA THR A 159 7.60 0.36 8.78
C THR A 159 7.02 1.16 9.94
N ASN A 160 5.93 1.90 9.69
CA ASN A 160 5.22 2.65 10.71
C ASN A 160 4.54 1.76 11.78
N TYR A 161 4.32 0.48 11.51
CA TYR A 161 3.79 -0.47 12.50
C TYR A 161 4.76 -0.72 13.67
N TYR A 162 6.00 -0.30 13.55
CA TYR A 162 6.95 -0.30 14.66
C TYR A 162 6.40 0.39 15.92
N TYR A 163 5.63 1.47 15.73
CA TYR A 163 5.09 2.28 16.81
C TYR A 163 3.83 1.72 17.45
N PHE A 164 3.29 0.61 16.94
CA PHE A 164 2.09 0.00 17.47
C PHE A 164 2.38 -1.34 18.17
N SER A 165 1.64 -1.62 19.24
CA SER A 165 1.50 -2.97 19.77
C SER A 165 0.44 -3.75 18.98
N TYR A 166 0.51 -5.07 19.01
CA TYR A 166 -0.55 -5.90 18.41
C TYR A 166 -1.92 -5.57 19.00
N ALA A 167 -2.02 -5.44 20.34
CA ALA A 167 -3.28 -5.12 21.01
C ALA A 167 -3.91 -3.82 20.50
N ALA A 168 -3.10 -2.79 20.22
CA ALA A 168 -3.59 -1.55 19.65
C ALA A 168 -4.18 -1.76 18.24
N LEU A 169 -3.54 -2.56 17.41
CA LEU A 169 -4.00 -2.86 16.05
C LEU A 169 -5.25 -3.75 16.05
N ASP A 170 -5.36 -4.72 16.98
CA ASP A 170 -6.53 -5.58 17.15
C ASP A 170 -7.78 -4.78 17.57
N VAL A 171 -7.61 -3.84 18.49
CA VAL A 171 -8.70 -2.93 18.89
C VAL A 171 -9.15 -2.05 17.74
N PHE A 172 -8.20 -1.54 16.95
CA PHE A 172 -8.49 -0.63 15.85
C PHE A 172 -9.10 -1.34 14.63
N SER A 173 -8.61 -2.54 14.29
CA SER A 173 -9.12 -3.37 13.21
C SER A 173 -9.41 -4.80 13.71
N PRO A 174 -10.65 -5.11 14.11
CA PRO A 174 -11.00 -6.44 14.63
C PRO A 174 -10.70 -7.60 13.66
N ALA A 175 -10.64 -7.32 12.34
CA ALA A 175 -10.22 -8.31 11.34
C ALA A 175 -8.79 -8.82 11.61
N TYR A 176 -7.92 -7.93 12.11
CA TYR A 176 -6.50 -8.22 12.36
C TYR A 176 -6.29 -9.28 13.44
N ARG A 177 -7.32 -9.57 14.24
CA ARG A 177 -7.31 -10.66 15.23
C ARG A 177 -6.93 -12.01 14.64
N LYS A 178 -7.30 -12.26 13.38
CA LYS A 178 -6.95 -13.50 12.66
C LYS A 178 -5.44 -13.65 12.41
N ILE A 179 -4.70 -12.56 12.41
CA ILE A 179 -3.24 -12.57 12.27
C ILE A 179 -2.60 -13.15 13.53
N GLY A 180 -3.02 -12.69 14.71
CA GLY A 180 -2.51 -13.08 16.00
C GLY A 180 -1.17 -12.42 16.37
N GLU A 181 -0.99 -12.16 17.65
CA GLU A 181 0.15 -11.42 18.19
C GLU A 181 1.50 -12.05 17.81
N ARG A 182 1.60 -13.38 17.92
CA ARG A 182 2.84 -14.11 17.59
C ARG A 182 3.30 -13.83 16.15
N ARG A 183 2.37 -13.81 15.20
CA ARG A 183 2.69 -13.57 13.78
C ARG A 183 3.06 -12.10 13.54
N PHE A 184 2.36 -11.18 14.18
CA PHE A 184 2.67 -9.76 14.10
C PHE A 184 4.07 -9.45 14.67
N GLU A 185 4.36 -9.91 15.88
CA GLU A 185 5.66 -9.70 16.53
C GLU A 185 6.82 -10.38 15.77
N ALA A 186 6.57 -11.53 15.16
CA ALA A 186 7.54 -12.18 14.27
C ALA A 186 7.79 -11.35 13.01
N ALA A 187 6.75 -10.79 12.40
CA ALA A 187 6.86 -9.90 11.25
C ALA A 187 7.63 -8.62 11.57
N LYS A 188 7.37 -8.04 12.74
CA LYS A 188 8.03 -6.83 13.24
C LYS A 188 9.52 -7.03 13.45
N ARG A 189 9.92 -8.18 14.01
CA ARG A 189 11.35 -8.51 14.23
C ARG A 189 12.06 -8.97 12.97
N HIS A 190 11.36 -9.66 12.10
CA HIS A 190 11.94 -10.34 10.94
C HIS A 190 11.07 -10.18 9.68
N PRO A 191 10.89 -8.95 9.18
CA PRO A 191 10.12 -8.72 7.97
C PRO A 191 10.78 -9.40 6.76
N ALA A 192 9.98 -9.92 5.83
CA ALA A 192 10.46 -10.42 4.55
C ALA A 192 10.50 -9.29 3.51
N ILE A 193 9.52 -8.38 3.57
CA ILE A 193 9.48 -7.15 2.78
C ILE A 193 9.22 -6.00 3.74
N LEU A 194 10.11 -5.03 3.75
CA LEU A 194 9.91 -3.73 4.37
C LEU A 194 9.22 -2.81 3.37
N HIS A 195 8.14 -2.18 3.78
CA HIS A 195 7.44 -1.19 2.98
C HIS A 195 7.51 0.17 3.70
N TYR A 196 8.19 1.13 3.07
CA TYR A 196 8.40 2.46 3.63
C TYR A 196 7.22 3.40 3.33
N ALA A 197 6.01 2.86 3.37
CA ALA A 197 4.80 3.66 3.26
C ALA A 197 4.68 4.65 4.42
N GLY A 198 4.20 5.85 4.14
CA GLY A 198 4.06 6.92 5.13
C GLY A 198 5.08 8.03 4.99
N ASP A 199 5.33 8.78 6.06
CA ASP A 199 6.13 10.00 6.00
C ASP A 199 7.60 9.80 6.38
N GLU A 200 7.92 8.90 7.31
CA GLU A 200 9.29 8.62 7.76
C GLU A 200 10.04 7.72 6.76
N ARG A 201 10.23 8.22 5.54
CA ARG A 201 10.94 7.51 4.47
C ARG A 201 12.44 7.71 4.62
N PRO A 202 13.27 6.65 4.57
CA PRO A 202 14.70 6.73 4.88
C PRO A 202 15.53 7.60 3.91
N TRP A 203 14.99 7.95 2.74
CA TRP A 203 15.61 8.87 1.78
C TRP A 203 15.26 10.33 2.01
N ARG A 204 14.46 10.65 3.03
CA ARG A 204 14.13 12.03 3.40
C ARG A 204 15.06 12.54 4.49
N GLN A 205 15.59 13.73 4.29
CA GLN A 205 16.41 14.39 5.29
C GLN A 205 15.62 14.68 6.57
N GLY A 206 16.16 14.23 7.71
CA GLY A 206 15.51 14.38 9.02
C GLY A 206 14.44 13.33 9.33
N ALA A 207 14.21 12.34 8.43
CA ALA A 207 13.35 11.22 8.75
C ALA A 207 14.06 10.24 9.70
N TYR A 208 13.33 9.78 10.69
CA TYR A 208 13.73 8.64 11.52
C TYR A 208 12.90 7.42 11.12
N ASN A 209 13.56 6.35 10.73
CA ASN A 209 12.88 5.08 10.45
C ASN A 209 13.65 3.95 11.11
N PRO A 210 13.02 3.15 11.99
CA PRO A 210 13.68 2.05 12.71
C PRO A 210 14.32 1.01 11.79
N TYR A 211 13.83 0.89 10.56
CA TYR A 211 14.33 -0.02 9.53
C TYR A 211 15.17 0.68 8.45
N GLY A 212 15.52 1.96 8.66
CA GLY A 212 16.26 2.76 7.67
C GLY A 212 17.61 2.18 7.26
N ARG A 213 18.27 1.44 8.19
CA ARG A 213 19.54 0.76 7.89
C ARG A 213 19.43 -0.24 6.73
N ALA A 214 18.30 -0.94 6.63
CA ALA A 214 18.10 -1.87 5.52
C ALA A 214 18.10 -1.14 4.17
N TYR A 215 17.40 0.00 4.06
CA TYR A 215 17.43 0.84 2.86
C TYR A 215 18.86 1.31 2.53
N LEU A 216 19.60 1.85 3.51
CA LEU A 216 20.95 2.36 3.30
C LEU A 216 21.93 1.26 2.84
N CYS A 217 21.79 0.05 3.35
CA CYS A 217 22.59 -1.09 2.92
C CYS A 217 22.38 -1.45 1.43
N TYR A 218 21.15 -1.30 0.92
CA TYR A 218 20.88 -1.51 -0.51
C TYR A 218 21.27 -0.30 -1.34
N LEU A 219 20.98 0.92 -0.89
CA LEU A 219 21.39 2.16 -1.56
C LEU A 219 22.90 2.19 -1.85
N ALA A 220 23.72 1.79 -0.86
CA ALA A 220 25.17 1.73 -0.99
C ALA A 220 25.68 0.80 -2.11
N ARG A 221 24.82 -0.08 -2.64
CA ARG A 221 25.12 -1.01 -3.74
C ARG A 221 24.59 -0.54 -5.10
N THR A 222 24.03 0.66 -5.15
CA THR A 222 23.44 1.24 -6.37
C THR A 222 24.28 2.39 -6.89
N PRO A 223 24.12 2.80 -8.15
CA PRO A 223 24.74 4.00 -8.69
C PRO A 223 24.33 5.29 -7.94
N TRP A 224 23.24 5.27 -7.17
CA TRP A 224 22.74 6.43 -6.42
C TRP A 224 23.22 6.47 -4.97
N LYS A 225 24.26 5.72 -4.60
CA LYS A 225 24.81 5.66 -3.24
C LYS A 225 25.16 7.02 -2.63
N ASP A 226 25.56 7.96 -3.49
CA ASP A 226 25.97 9.32 -3.10
C ASP A 226 24.86 10.36 -3.33
N ALA A 227 23.63 9.92 -3.65
CA ALA A 227 22.50 10.82 -3.84
C ALA A 227 22.13 11.53 -2.53
N ALA A 228 21.98 12.85 -2.58
CA ALA A 228 21.53 13.63 -1.42
C ALA A 228 20.11 13.25 -1.02
N PRO A 229 19.80 13.15 0.30
CA PRO A 229 18.45 12.93 0.76
C PRO A 229 17.49 14.07 0.35
N GLU A 230 16.22 13.73 0.12
CA GLU A 230 15.17 14.71 -0.18
C GLU A 230 14.99 15.67 1.01
N GLY A 231 15.19 16.99 0.76
CA GLY A 231 15.03 18.06 1.77
C GLY A 231 13.61 18.63 1.85
N GLY A 232 13.46 19.71 2.62
CA GLY A 232 12.27 20.56 2.65
C GLY A 232 11.19 20.18 3.67
N LYS A 233 11.34 19.04 4.39
CA LYS A 233 10.33 18.56 5.36
C LYS A 233 10.87 18.31 6.77
N GLN A 234 12.08 18.74 7.08
CA GLN A 234 12.77 18.36 8.32
C GLN A 234 11.99 18.73 9.58
N ALA A 235 11.50 19.97 9.70
CA ALA A 235 10.71 20.41 10.85
C ALA A 235 9.42 19.60 11.02
N TYR A 236 8.71 19.35 9.91
CA TYR A 236 7.53 18.49 9.91
C TYR A 236 7.86 17.06 10.37
N LEU A 237 8.92 16.46 9.84
CA LEU A 237 9.33 15.10 10.18
C LEU A 237 9.77 14.98 11.65
N LEU A 238 10.43 16.00 12.19
CA LEU A 238 10.77 16.04 13.61
C LEU A 238 9.50 16.06 14.49
N CYS A 239 8.54 16.92 14.17
CA CYS A 239 7.24 16.94 14.86
C CYS A 239 6.48 15.62 14.72
N TYR A 240 6.47 15.05 13.52
CA TYR A 240 5.82 13.77 13.24
C TYR A 240 6.46 12.61 14.01
N HIS A 241 7.79 12.58 14.07
CA HIS A 241 8.53 11.61 14.87
C HIS A 241 8.23 11.77 16.37
N GLY A 242 8.28 12.99 16.89
CA GLY A 242 7.91 13.29 18.28
C GLY A 242 6.50 12.83 18.62
N MET A 243 5.53 13.06 17.71
CA MET A 243 4.17 12.55 17.86
C MET A 243 4.14 11.01 17.88
N ASN A 244 4.91 10.34 17.01
CA ASN A 244 4.99 8.88 16.97
C ASN A 244 5.51 8.32 18.30
N LEU A 245 6.56 8.90 18.86
CA LEU A 245 7.14 8.48 20.13
C LEU A 245 6.17 8.73 21.30
N LEU A 246 5.58 9.92 21.37
CA LEU A 246 4.65 10.30 22.43
C LEU A 246 3.40 9.42 22.42
N THR A 247 2.81 9.18 21.24
CA THR A 247 1.57 8.43 21.11
C THR A 247 1.78 6.92 21.09
N ARG A 248 3.00 6.42 21.09
CA ARG A 248 3.32 4.98 21.15
C ARG A 248 2.67 4.29 22.36
N HIS A 249 2.61 5.00 23.48
CA HIS A 249 2.02 4.52 24.72
C HIS A 249 0.54 4.88 24.86
N PHE A 250 0.00 5.69 23.94
CA PHE A 250 -1.39 6.16 23.92
C PHE A 250 -2.04 5.90 22.55
N PRO A 251 -2.26 4.62 22.16
CA PRO A 251 -2.75 4.28 20.82
C PRO A 251 -4.10 4.94 20.50
N SER A 252 -5.00 5.05 21.48
CA SER A 252 -6.30 5.70 21.30
C SER A 252 -6.17 7.18 20.89
N LEU A 253 -5.21 7.90 21.46
CA LEU A 253 -4.91 9.28 21.09
C LEU A 253 -4.36 9.33 19.65
N ARG A 254 -3.46 8.42 19.30
CA ARG A 254 -2.92 8.30 17.95
C ARG A 254 -4.04 8.09 16.93
N PHE A 255 -4.94 7.16 17.20
CA PHE A 255 -6.07 6.87 16.33
C PHE A 255 -7.04 8.06 16.23
N ALA A 256 -7.31 8.76 17.34
CA ALA A 256 -8.17 9.95 17.32
C ALA A 256 -7.59 11.07 16.45
N ILE A 257 -6.29 11.36 16.57
CA ILE A 257 -5.58 12.35 15.74
C ILE A 257 -5.66 11.96 14.27
N GLY A 258 -5.30 10.72 13.94
CA GLY A 258 -5.32 10.22 12.57
C GLY A 258 -6.73 10.22 11.98
N ARG A 259 -7.74 9.79 12.73
CA ARG A 259 -9.15 9.79 12.30
C ARG A 259 -9.63 11.21 11.96
N ARG A 260 -9.31 12.20 12.81
CA ARG A 260 -9.66 13.60 12.56
C ARG A 260 -9.01 14.12 11.27
N TYR A 261 -7.74 13.78 11.06
CA TYR A 261 -7.01 14.14 9.84
C TYR A 261 -7.65 13.50 8.59
N MET A 262 -7.93 12.20 8.64
CA MET A 262 -8.53 11.47 7.52
C MET A 262 -9.94 11.97 7.18
N LYS A 263 -10.75 12.27 8.19
CA LYS A 263 -12.08 12.86 8.00
C LYS A 263 -11.99 14.19 7.27
N LYS A 264 -11.09 15.08 7.71
CA LYS A 264 -10.86 16.37 7.05
C LYS A 264 -10.41 16.20 5.59
N SER A 265 -9.46 15.28 5.35
CA SER A 265 -8.97 14.98 4.00
C SER A 265 -10.07 14.46 3.08
N ALA A 266 -10.97 13.61 3.59
CA ALA A 266 -12.11 13.10 2.85
C ALA A 266 -13.13 14.21 2.51
N GLU A 267 -13.38 15.12 3.44
CA GLU A 267 -14.27 16.28 3.23
C GLU A 267 -13.69 17.24 2.17
N GLU A 268 -12.39 17.55 2.28
CA GLU A 268 -11.69 18.40 1.30
C GLU A 268 -11.70 17.78 -0.10
N ARG A 269 -11.47 16.46 -0.22
CA ARG A 269 -11.52 15.76 -1.49
C ARG A 269 -12.92 15.85 -2.12
N ARG A 270 -13.96 15.51 -1.36
CA ARG A 270 -15.36 15.62 -1.85
C ARG A 270 -15.72 17.01 -2.28
N ARG A 271 -15.27 18.03 -1.56
CA ARG A 271 -15.47 19.42 -1.94
C ARG A 271 -14.83 19.72 -3.29
N LYS A 272 -13.54 19.39 -3.46
CA LYS A 272 -12.81 19.61 -4.72
C LYS A 272 -13.46 18.90 -5.90
N MET A 273 -13.91 17.65 -5.71
CA MET A 273 -14.57 16.90 -6.77
C MET A 273 -15.90 17.53 -7.17
N ARG A 274 -16.70 18.03 -6.21
CA ARG A 274 -17.93 18.77 -6.50
C ARG A 274 -17.65 20.08 -7.25
N GLU A 275 -16.67 20.86 -6.81
CA GLU A 275 -16.25 22.09 -7.47
C GLU A 275 -15.76 21.83 -8.92
N ALA A 276 -15.19 20.66 -9.18
CA ALA A 276 -14.77 20.21 -10.51
C ALA A 276 -15.89 19.56 -11.35
N GLY A 277 -17.13 19.50 -10.85
CA GLY A 277 -18.25 18.84 -11.54
C GLY A 277 -18.12 17.32 -11.70
N LYS A 278 -17.31 16.67 -10.84
CA LYS A 278 -16.97 15.23 -10.89
C LYS A 278 -17.57 14.42 -9.73
N ALA A 279 -18.53 14.96 -8.99
CA ALA A 279 -19.17 14.30 -7.83
C ALA A 279 -20.70 14.44 -7.90
#